data_26a815a2a0d3f88acd3a296e623c312b
#
_entry.id   26a815a2a0d3f88acd3a296e623c312b
#
_cell.length_a   1.000
_cell.length_b   1.000
_cell.length_c   1.000
_cell.angle_alpha   90.00
_cell.angle_beta   90.00
_cell.angle_gamma   90.00
#
_symmetry.space_group_name_H-M   'P 1'
#
loop_
_entity.id
_entity.type
_entity.pdbx_description
1 polymer ?
#
loop_
_entity_poly.entity_id
_entity_poly.type
_entity_poly.pdbx_seq_one_letter_code
_entity_poly.pdbx_strand_id
1 'polypeptide(L)'
;MGRPAVSDFYLMTRAAYVKISAPLARAALRAGLTPDTVTIIGTAASVLGALTLFPVGRLFAGTLVVWLFVLADMLDGAMARERGGGTRFGAVLDAACDRISDGAVFCGLLWWAAFGLHSSSLMVATLICLVTSQVISYIKARAEASGLDGGGGLIERPERLVIVLAGAGLSDLPFFPVPIALHVAMWVLAVASLVTVGQRLHTVRSSPGAMDALAPPGADTDDPDEGKAQQ
;
A
#
# COMPACT_ATOMS: atom_id res chain seq x y z
N MET A 1 7.79 18.65 28.86
CA MET A 1 9.24 18.55 28.58
C MET A 1 9.51 17.24 27.86
N GLY A 2 10.12 17.24 26.66
CA GLY A 2 10.77 16.07 26.04
C GLY A 2 9.99 15.29 24.99
N ARG A 3 9.74 15.88 23.80
CA ARG A 3 9.54 15.15 22.53
C ARG A 3 10.14 15.89 21.32
N PRO A 4 11.43 16.27 21.32
CA PRO A 4 12.05 16.89 20.13
C PRO A 4 12.68 15.87 19.16
N ALA A 5 13.22 14.73 19.62
CA ALA A 5 14.08 13.89 18.80
C ALA A 5 13.35 13.14 17.64
N VAL A 6 12.10 12.72 17.83
CA VAL A 6 11.34 11.99 16.78
C VAL A 6 10.82 12.94 15.71
N SER A 7 10.38 14.14 16.10
CA SER A 7 9.92 15.17 15.15
C SER A 7 11.05 15.70 14.26
N ASP A 8 12.25 15.87 14.83
CA ASP A 8 13.40 16.37 14.08
C ASP A 8 13.94 15.34 13.10
N PHE A 9 13.98 14.06 13.48
CA PHE A 9 14.32 12.97 12.57
C PHE A 9 13.34 12.87 11.41
N TYR A 10 12.03 12.99 11.68
CA TYR A 10 10.99 12.95 10.65
C TYR A 10 11.07 14.15 9.70
N LEU A 11 11.39 15.34 10.22
CA LEU A 11 11.60 16.55 9.42
C LEU A 11 12.87 16.46 8.57
N MET A 12 13.94 15.89 9.09
CA MET A 12 15.20 15.70 8.36
C MET A 12 15.06 14.68 7.23
N THR A 13 14.41 13.55 7.49
CA THR A 13 14.15 12.52 6.45
C THR A 13 13.22 13.07 5.36
N ARG A 14 12.18 13.81 5.72
CA ARG A 14 11.28 14.48 4.78
C ARG A 14 12.00 15.55 3.95
N ALA A 15 12.89 16.35 4.56
CA ALA A 15 13.67 17.37 3.85
C ALA A 15 14.69 16.75 2.90
N ALA A 16 15.36 15.67 3.31
CA ALA A 16 16.29 14.92 2.45
C ALA A 16 15.55 14.29 1.25
N TYR A 17 14.40 13.70 1.51
CA TYR A 17 13.54 13.14 0.44
C TYR A 17 13.11 14.20 -0.57
N VAL A 18 12.63 15.37 -0.12
CA VAL A 18 12.23 16.47 -1.01
C VAL A 18 13.41 16.98 -1.84
N LYS A 19 14.62 17.05 -1.26
CA LYS A 19 15.81 17.48 -1.99
C LYS A 19 16.19 16.55 -3.15
N ILE A 20 15.97 15.24 -2.99
CA ILE A 20 16.31 14.23 -4.01
C ILE A 20 15.19 14.08 -5.03
N SER A 21 13.94 14.04 -4.58
CA SER A 21 12.78 13.80 -5.45
C SER A 21 12.43 15.01 -6.33
N ALA A 22 12.58 16.24 -5.84
CA ALA A 22 12.21 17.42 -6.60
C ALA A 22 12.99 17.61 -7.93
N PRO A 23 14.33 17.43 -8.00
CA PRO A 23 15.02 17.54 -9.29
C PRO A 23 14.62 16.43 -10.26
N LEU A 24 14.39 15.20 -9.79
CA LEU A 24 13.93 14.07 -10.59
C LEU A 24 12.51 14.31 -11.10
N ALA A 25 11.61 14.79 -10.24
CA ALA A 25 10.24 15.15 -10.61
C ALA A 25 10.22 16.22 -11.71
N ARG A 26 11.01 17.28 -11.57
CA ARG A 26 11.14 18.32 -12.60
C ARG A 26 11.74 17.80 -13.91
N ALA A 27 12.71 16.90 -13.86
CA ALA A 27 13.28 16.27 -15.06
C ALA A 27 12.23 15.41 -15.78
N ALA A 28 11.48 14.58 -15.04
CA ALA A 28 10.39 13.77 -15.60
C ALA A 28 9.29 14.66 -16.25
N LEU A 29 8.89 15.74 -15.57
CA LEU A 29 7.92 16.69 -16.11
C LEU A 29 8.41 17.38 -17.37
N ARG A 30 9.71 17.78 -17.45
CA ARG A 30 10.32 18.35 -18.65
C ARG A 30 10.38 17.35 -19.82
N ALA A 31 10.53 16.06 -19.51
CA ALA A 31 10.46 14.98 -20.51
C ALA A 31 9.03 14.68 -20.98
N GLY A 32 8.01 15.42 -20.49
CA GLY A 32 6.61 15.26 -20.89
C GLY A 32 5.88 14.14 -20.15
N LEU A 33 6.49 13.52 -19.13
CA LEU A 33 5.85 12.48 -18.33
C LEU A 33 4.79 13.11 -17.41
N THR A 34 3.69 12.39 -17.21
CA THR A 34 2.68 12.74 -16.21
C THR A 34 2.87 11.90 -14.95
N PRO A 35 2.41 12.35 -13.75
CA PRO A 35 2.39 11.51 -12.56
C PRO A 35 1.75 10.15 -12.84
N ASP A 36 0.56 10.13 -13.43
CA ASP A 36 -0.18 8.91 -13.75
C ASP A 36 0.62 7.93 -14.63
N THR A 37 1.38 8.47 -15.60
CA THR A 37 2.24 7.65 -16.47
C THR A 37 3.38 6.98 -15.66
N VAL A 38 3.97 7.72 -14.72
CA VAL A 38 5.04 7.20 -13.85
C VAL A 38 4.49 6.11 -12.93
N THR A 39 3.32 6.34 -12.32
CA THR A 39 2.62 5.35 -11.51
C THR A 39 2.37 4.05 -12.30
N ILE A 40 1.80 4.14 -13.51
CA ILE A 40 1.50 2.97 -14.35
C ILE A 40 2.77 2.21 -14.73
N ILE A 41 3.82 2.92 -15.18
CA ILE A 41 5.09 2.28 -15.60
C ILE A 41 5.76 1.62 -14.38
N GLY A 42 5.82 2.32 -13.25
CA GLY A 42 6.39 1.80 -12.01
C GLY A 42 5.66 0.53 -11.52
N THR A 43 4.33 0.58 -11.53
CA THR A 43 3.48 -0.56 -11.19
C THR A 43 3.73 -1.74 -12.13
N ALA A 44 3.69 -1.52 -13.45
CA ALA A 44 3.91 -2.57 -14.43
C ALA A 44 5.29 -3.24 -14.27
N ALA A 45 6.32 -2.45 -14.04
CA ALA A 45 7.67 -2.96 -13.84
C ALA A 45 7.82 -3.70 -12.49
N SER A 46 7.19 -3.21 -11.41
CA SER A 46 7.12 -3.91 -10.12
C SER A 46 6.42 -5.26 -10.25
N VAL A 47 5.27 -5.30 -10.93
CA VAL A 47 4.50 -6.53 -11.19
C VAL A 47 5.31 -7.53 -12.01
N LEU A 48 5.92 -7.08 -13.11
CA LEU A 48 6.76 -7.94 -13.94
C LEU A 48 7.95 -8.49 -13.15
N GLY A 49 8.64 -7.64 -12.37
CA GLY A 49 9.73 -8.06 -11.51
C GLY A 49 9.31 -9.10 -10.48
N ALA A 50 8.20 -8.85 -9.78
CA ALA A 50 7.68 -9.77 -8.77
C ALA A 50 7.26 -11.12 -9.36
N LEU A 51 6.51 -11.11 -10.47
CA LEU A 51 5.97 -12.34 -11.09
C LEU A 51 6.99 -13.11 -11.93
N THR A 52 8.15 -12.55 -12.25
CA THR A 52 9.20 -13.25 -12.97
C THR A 52 10.35 -13.72 -12.08
N LEU A 53 10.73 -12.94 -11.06
CA LEU A 53 11.90 -13.22 -10.23
C LEU A 53 11.56 -14.06 -9.00
N PHE A 54 10.48 -13.77 -8.27
CA PHE A 54 10.11 -14.56 -7.10
C PHE A 54 9.74 -16.00 -7.43
N PRO A 55 8.94 -16.31 -8.49
CA PRO A 55 8.61 -17.69 -8.84
C PRO A 55 9.80 -18.59 -9.13
N VAL A 56 10.88 -18.04 -9.64
CA VAL A 56 12.11 -18.78 -9.92
C VAL A 56 13.12 -18.77 -8.76
N GLY A 57 12.71 -18.28 -7.59
CA GLY A 57 13.52 -18.28 -6.38
C GLY A 57 14.61 -17.20 -6.33
N ARG A 58 14.63 -16.23 -7.25
CA ARG A 58 15.56 -15.09 -7.21
C ARG A 58 15.05 -14.01 -6.26
N LEU A 59 14.98 -14.33 -4.96
CA LEU A 59 14.30 -13.50 -3.98
C LEU A 59 15.01 -12.16 -3.77
N PHE A 60 16.33 -12.13 -3.70
CA PHE A 60 17.10 -10.90 -3.55
C PHE A 60 16.95 -9.97 -4.75
N ALA A 61 17.08 -10.51 -5.97
CA ALA A 61 16.93 -9.73 -7.19
C ALA A 61 15.49 -9.18 -7.32
N GLY A 62 14.48 -10.01 -7.04
CA GLY A 62 13.08 -9.58 -7.00
C GLY A 62 12.84 -8.47 -6.00
N THR A 63 13.40 -8.60 -4.79
CA THR A 63 13.33 -7.57 -3.76
C THR A 63 13.92 -6.24 -4.24
N LEU A 64 15.12 -6.27 -4.84
CA LEU A 64 15.76 -5.04 -5.35
C LEU A 64 14.92 -4.36 -6.42
N VAL A 65 14.37 -5.14 -7.37
CA VAL A 65 13.52 -4.61 -8.45
C VAL A 65 12.25 -3.99 -7.86
N VAL A 66 11.53 -4.71 -7.00
CA VAL A 66 10.31 -4.19 -6.37
C VAL A 66 10.61 -2.94 -5.54
N TRP A 67 11.68 -2.94 -4.72
CA TRP A 67 12.11 -1.77 -3.95
C TRP A 67 12.40 -0.56 -4.83
N LEU A 68 13.11 -0.76 -5.95
CA LEU A 68 13.41 0.34 -6.89
C LEU A 68 12.13 1.01 -7.39
N PHE A 69 11.11 0.22 -7.72
CA PHE A 69 9.85 0.76 -8.24
C PHE A 69 8.93 1.31 -7.15
N VAL A 70 8.95 0.77 -5.93
CA VAL A 70 8.30 1.38 -4.77
C VAL A 70 8.90 2.76 -4.45
N LEU A 71 10.23 2.91 -4.59
CA LEU A 71 10.87 4.23 -4.45
C LEU A 71 10.54 5.17 -5.61
N ALA A 72 10.41 4.63 -6.83
CA ALA A 72 10.00 5.42 -8.01
C ALA A 72 8.55 5.90 -7.91
N ASP A 73 7.66 5.12 -7.29
CA ASP A 73 6.27 5.47 -6.98
C ASP A 73 6.18 6.75 -6.11
N MET A 74 7.13 6.95 -5.21
CA MET A 74 7.20 8.21 -4.45
C MET A 74 7.50 9.43 -5.34
N LEU A 75 7.96 9.23 -6.59
CA LEU A 75 8.28 10.31 -7.53
C LEU A 75 7.03 10.93 -8.14
N ASP A 76 5.99 10.15 -8.42
CA ASP A 76 4.72 10.65 -8.97
C ASP A 76 4.02 11.62 -8.01
N GLY A 77 4.03 11.32 -6.71
CA GLY A 77 3.58 12.24 -5.68
C GLY A 77 4.41 13.54 -5.60
N ALA A 78 5.73 13.48 -5.86
CA ALA A 78 6.56 14.68 -5.97
C ALA A 78 6.22 15.48 -7.24
N MET A 79 5.98 14.81 -8.36
CA MET A 79 5.55 15.43 -9.62
C MET A 79 4.18 16.10 -9.49
N ALA A 80 3.24 15.45 -8.80
CA ALA A 80 1.92 16.03 -8.54
C ALA A 80 2.03 17.32 -7.72
N ARG A 81 2.86 17.33 -6.67
CA ARG A 81 3.11 18.55 -5.86
C ARG A 81 3.75 19.68 -6.67
N GLU A 82 4.71 19.38 -7.54
CA GLU A 82 5.35 20.38 -8.42
C GLU A 82 4.35 20.99 -9.43
N ARG A 83 3.25 20.30 -9.75
CA ARG A 83 2.13 20.80 -10.59
C ARG A 83 1.04 21.55 -9.82
N GLY A 84 1.18 21.69 -8.50
CA GLY A 84 0.18 22.38 -7.67
C GLY A 84 -0.88 21.43 -7.07
N GLY A 85 -0.72 20.13 -7.18
CA GLY A 85 -1.58 19.10 -6.58
C GLY A 85 -1.86 17.91 -7.49
N GLY A 86 -2.40 16.84 -6.89
CA GLY A 86 -2.87 15.65 -7.60
C GLY A 86 -4.31 15.79 -8.09
N THR A 87 -4.74 14.86 -8.95
CA THR A 87 -6.14 14.74 -9.40
C THR A 87 -6.89 13.69 -8.57
N ARG A 88 -8.23 13.77 -8.55
CA ARG A 88 -9.06 12.72 -7.93
C ARG A 88 -8.85 11.37 -8.61
N PHE A 89 -8.72 11.37 -9.93
CA PHE A 89 -8.40 10.15 -10.69
C PHE A 89 -7.01 9.61 -10.32
N GLY A 90 -5.98 10.46 -10.24
CA GLY A 90 -4.63 10.07 -9.84
C GLY A 90 -4.60 9.39 -8.46
N ALA A 91 -5.37 9.88 -7.49
CA ALA A 91 -5.46 9.25 -6.18
C ALA A 91 -6.11 7.85 -6.22
N VAL A 92 -7.13 7.65 -7.07
CA VAL A 92 -7.75 6.32 -7.27
C VAL A 92 -6.80 5.39 -8.03
N LEU A 93 -6.12 5.91 -9.05
CA LEU A 93 -5.14 5.16 -9.84
C LEU A 93 -3.98 4.67 -8.96
N ASP A 94 -3.38 5.56 -8.17
CA ASP A 94 -2.32 5.25 -7.22
C ASP A 94 -2.76 4.15 -6.23
N ALA A 95 -3.93 4.32 -5.59
CA ALA A 95 -4.47 3.31 -4.70
C ALA A 95 -4.70 1.95 -5.39
N ALA A 96 -5.14 1.92 -6.64
CA ALA A 96 -5.33 0.69 -7.39
C ALA A 96 -3.99 0.03 -7.77
N CYS A 97 -3.04 0.82 -8.26
CA CYS A 97 -1.69 0.39 -8.61
C CYS A 97 -0.96 -0.21 -7.41
N ASP A 98 -1.10 0.39 -6.25
CA ASP A 98 -0.62 -0.13 -4.98
C ASP A 98 -1.16 -1.54 -4.67
N ARG A 99 -2.45 -1.75 -4.87
CA ARG A 99 -3.06 -3.08 -4.62
C ARG A 99 -2.58 -4.12 -5.62
N ILE A 100 -2.42 -3.74 -6.89
CA ILE A 100 -1.90 -4.62 -7.93
C ILE A 100 -0.45 -5.01 -7.63
N SER A 101 0.40 -4.05 -7.27
CA SER A 101 1.82 -4.31 -6.91
C SER A 101 1.93 -5.21 -5.68
N ASP A 102 1.21 -4.89 -4.59
CA ASP A 102 1.20 -5.72 -3.37
C ASP A 102 0.72 -7.15 -3.70
N GLY A 103 -0.35 -7.28 -4.49
CA GLY A 103 -0.87 -8.57 -4.94
C GLY A 103 0.16 -9.37 -5.74
N ALA A 104 0.88 -8.73 -6.66
CA ALA A 104 1.91 -9.39 -7.47
C ALA A 104 3.08 -9.91 -6.61
N VAL A 105 3.53 -9.14 -5.61
CA VAL A 105 4.58 -9.58 -4.67
C VAL A 105 4.14 -10.85 -3.95
N PHE A 106 2.96 -10.84 -3.34
CA PHE A 106 2.47 -12.02 -2.63
C PHE A 106 2.18 -13.20 -3.56
N CYS A 107 1.66 -12.97 -4.77
CA CYS A 107 1.43 -14.03 -5.75
C CYS A 107 2.75 -14.67 -6.23
N GLY A 108 3.80 -13.86 -6.48
CA GLY A 108 5.11 -14.39 -6.85
C GLY A 108 5.74 -15.23 -5.74
N LEU A 109 5.68 -14.75 -4.49
CA LEU A 109 6.15 -15.50 -3.32
C LEU A 109 5.32 -16.76 -3.04
N LEU A 110 4.00 -16.68 -3.21
CA LEU A 110 3.09 -17.82 -3.08
C LEU A 110 3.42 -18.91 -4.08
N TRP A 111 3.65 -18.53 -5.34
CA TRP A 111 4.06 -19.47 -6.39
C TRP A 111 5.36 -20.17 -6.02
N TRP A 112 6.37 -19.42 -5.60
CA TRP A 112 7.63 -19.99 -5.17
C TRP A 112 7.49 -20.89 -3.94
N ALA A 113 6.70 -20.49 -2.95
CA ALA A 113 6.43 -21.31 -1.76
C ALA A 113 5.79 -22.66 -2.12
N ALA A 114 4.85 -22.64 -3.08
CA ALA A 114 4.10 -23.84 -3.50
C ALA A 114 4.94 -24.77 -4.40
N PHE A 115 5.57 -24.22 -5.42
CA PHE A 115 6.17 -25.00 -6.52
C PHE A 115 7.69 -25.02 -6.51
N GLY A 116 8.35 -24.04 -5.90
CA GLY A 116 9.81 -23.97 -5.75
C GLY A 116 10.29 -24.60 -4.45
N LEU A 117 9.74 -24.14 -3.33
CA LEU A 117 10.14 -24.58 -2.00
C LEU A 117 9.32 -25.77 -1.46
N HIS A 118 8.14 -26.05 -2.01
CA HIS A 118 7.18 -27.06 -1.55
C HIS A 118 6.82 -26.92 -0.07
N SER A 119 6.70 -25.70 0.43
CA SER A 119 6.40 -25.39 1.82
C SER A 119 4.95 -24.97 2.00
N SER A 120 4.11 -25.90 2.46
CA SER A 120 2.70 -25.62 2.77
C SER A 120 2.56 -24.56 3.87
N SER A 121 3.47 -24.51 4.84
CA SER A 121 3.44 -23.49 5.91
C SER A 121 3.64 -22.08 5.35
N LEU A 122 4.66 -21.88 4.49
CA LEU A 122 4.91 -20.57 3.86
C LEU A 122 3.78 -20.20 2.91
N MET A 123 3.25 -21.16 2.17
CA MET A 123 2.10 -20.95 1.27
C MET A 123 0.89 -20.42 2.03
N VAL A 124 0.52 -21.05 3.18
CA VAL A 124 -0.61 -20.62 4.00
C VAL A 124 -0.39 -19.21 4.56
N ALA A 125 0.79 -18.94 5.13
CA ALA A 125 1.11 -17.60 5.66
C ALA A 125 1.04 -16.53 4.57
N THR A 126 1.58 -16.82 3.37
CA THR A 126 1.55 -15.89 2.23
C THR A 126 0.13 -15.64 1.74
N LEU A 127 -0.72 -16.67 1.69
CA LEU A 127 -2.13 -16.53 1.30
C LEU A 127 -2.90 -15.66 2.30
N ILE A 128 -2.68 -15.85 3.61
CA ILE A 128 -3.27 -15.01 4.65
C ILE A 128 -2.83 -13.54 4.45
N CYS A 129 -1.54 -13.30 4.22
CA CYS A 129 -1.02 -11.95 3.98
C CYS A 129 -1.61 -11.32 2.71
N LEU A 130 -1.75 -12.08 1.62
CA LEU A 130 -2.37 -11.62 0.38
C LEU A 130 -3.80 -11.15 0.63
N VAL A 131 -4.63 -11.98 1.24
CA VAL A 131 -6.04 -11.66 1.49
C VAL A 131 -6.17 -10.49 2.47
N THR A 132 -5.48 -10.54 3.61
CA THR A 132 -5.60 -9.50 4.63
C THR A 132 -5.07 -8.16 4.16
N SER A 133 -4.04 -8.12 3.31
CA SER A 133 -3.51 -6.87 2.73
C SER A 133 -4.55 -6.13 1.89
N GLN A 134 -5.37 -6.86 1.11
CA GLN A 134 -6.45 -6.28 0.33
C GLN A 134 -7.60 -5.84 1.23
N VAL A 135 -8.00 -6.68 2.20
CA VAL A 135 -9.09 -6.40 3.15
C VAL A 135 -8.79 -5.16 3.99
N ILE A 136 -7.58 -5.03 4.53
CA ILE A 136 -7.15 -3.85 5.32
C ILE A 136 -7.33 -2.56 4.52
N SER A 137 -6.91 -2.57 3.26
CA SER A 137 -7.01 -1.42 2.38
C SER A 137 -8.45 -1.12 1.97
N TYR A 138 -9.24 -2.17 1.72
CA TYR A 138 -10.66 -2.05 1.41
C TYR A 138 -11.45 -1.46 2.58
N ILE A 139 -11.21 -1.93 3.82
CA ILE A 139 -11.85 -1.39 5.03
C ILE A 139 -11.60 0.13 5.14
N LYS A 140 -10.33 0.55 4.95
CA LYS A 140 -9.98 1.97 5.00
C LYS A 140 -10.73 2.78 3.95
N ALA A 141 -10.62 2.37 2.68
CA ALA A 141 -11.27 3.08 1.58
C ALA A 141 -12.81 3.12 1.73
N ARG A 142 -13.41 2.04 2.21
CA ARG A 142 -14.87 1.96 2.42
C ARG A 142 -15.32 2.81 3.59
N ALA A 143 -14.56 2.83 4.70
CA ALA A 143 -14.85 3.67 5.85
C ALA A 143 -14.78 5.15 5.46
N GLU A 144 -13.69 5.57 4.81
CA GLU A 144 -13.50 6.96 4.34
C GLU A 144 -14.62 7.38 3.37
N ALA A 145 -15.03 6.50 2.45
CA ALA A 145 -16.16 6.75 1.54
C ALA A 145 -17.51 6.87 2.27
N SER A 146 -17.62 6.32 3.47
CA SER A 146 -18.82 6.43 4.33
C SER A 146 -18.71 7.57 5.37
N GLY A 147 -17.67 8.41 5.31
CA GLY A 147 -17.43 9.49 6.27
C GLY A 147 -16.97 9.01 7.65
N LEU A 148 -16.50 7.74 7.75
CA LEU A 148 -16.04 7.15 9.00
C LEU A 148 -14.51 7.08 9.03
N ASP A 149 -13.93 6.99 10.25
CA ASP A 149 -12.49 6.80 10.41
C ASP A 149 -12.11 5.33 10.11
N GLY A 150 -11.35 5.12 9.04
CA GLY A 150 -10.76 3.83 8.66
C GLY A 150 -9.27 3.71 8.96
N GLY A 151 -8.69 4.67 9.66
CA GLY A 151 -7.27 4.73 9.97
C GLY A 151 -6.83 3.79 11.09
N GLY A 152 -5.52 3.79 11.34
CA GLY A 152 -4.89 3.01 12.40
C GLY A 152 -4.70 1.52 12.07
N GLY A 153 -4.24 0.80 13.08
CA GLY A 153 -3.85 -0.61 13.00
C GLY A 153 -2.36 -0.81 13.28
N LEU A 154 -1.99 -2.05 13.57
CA LEU A 154 -0.61 -2.41 13.92
C LEU A 154 0.32 -2.37 12.71
N ILE A 155 -0.17 -2.74 11.52
CA ILE A 155 0.59 -2.81 10.27
C ILE A 155 -0.14 -2.04 9.17
N GLU A 156 0.51 -1.02 8.64
CA GLU A 156 0.08 -0.34 7.43
C GLU A 156 0.85 -0.86 6.19
N ARG A 157 0.64 -0.25 5.01
CA ARG A 157 1.29 -0.69 3.77
C ARG A 157 2.81 -0.59 3.79
N PRO A 158 3.42 0.53 4.25
CA PRO A 158 4.89 0.64 4.26
C PRO A 158 5.56 -0.42 5.11
N GLU A 159 5.08 -0.64 6.35
CA GLU A 159 5.65 -1.65 7.25
C GLU A 159 5.52 -3.05 6.66
N ARG A 160 4.37 -3.36 6.04
CA ARG A 160 4.13 -4.64 5.37
C ARG A 160 5.13 -4.88 4.26
N LEU A 161 5.35 -3.90 3.36
CA LEU A 161 6.31 -4.02 2.28
C LEU A 161 7.74 -4.18 2.80
N VAL A 162 8.12 -3.41 3.81
CA VAL A 162 9.44 -3.54 4.44
C VAL A 162 9.64 -4.95 4.98
N ILE A 163 8.69 -5.48 5.74
CA ILE A 163 8.79 -6.80 6.36
C ILE A 163 8.89 -7.91 5.31
N VAL A 164 7.99 -7.91 4.30
CA VAL A 164 7.99 -8.98 3.29
C VAL A 164 9.23 -8.93 2.40
N LEU A 165 9.64 -7.75 1.95
CA LEU A 165 10.79 -7.61 1.06
C LEU A 165 12.11 -7.85 1.80
N ALA A 166 12.23 -7.40 3.05
CA ALA A 166 13.40 -7.73 3.89
C ALA A 166 13.48 -9.23 4.15
N GLY A 167 12.35 -9.89 4.50
CA GLY A 167 12.29 -11.33 4.68
C GLY A 167 12.67 -12.10 3.41
N ALA A 168 12.18 -11.66 2.25
CA ALA A 168 12.52 -12.28 0.95
C ALA A 168 14.00 -12.06 0.60
N GLY A 169 14.48 -10.83 0.66
CA GLY A 169 15.86 -10.48 0.28
C GLY A 169 16.90 -11.16 1.18
N LEU A 170 16.67 -11.18 2.51
CA LEU A 170 17.57 -11.84 3.45
C LEU A 170 17.60 -13.38 3.27
N SER A 171 16.50 -13.97 2.82
CA SER A 171 16.41 -15.42 2.60
C SER A 171 17.20 -15.95 1.40
N ASP A 172 17.61 -15.08 0.49
CA ASP A 172 18.42 -15.44 -0.69
C ASP A 172 19.93 -15.23 -0.44
N LEU A 173 20.30 -14.74 0.75
CA LEU A 173 21.70 -14.54 1.11
C LEU A 173 22.36 -15.85 1.56
N PRO A 174 23.63 -16.11 1.18
CA PRO A 174 24.31 -17.39 1.41
C PRO A 174 24.52 -17.76 2.88
N PHE A 175 24.28 -16.83 3.80
CA PHE A 175 24.40 -17.04 5.24
C PHE A 175 23.17 -17.73 5.87
N PHE A 176 22.07 -17.83 5.13
CA PHE A 176 20.82 -18.46 5.61
C PHE A 176 20.54 -19.73 4.80
N PRO A 177 20.81 -20.93 5.35
CA PRO A 177 20.67 -22.19 4.61
C PRO A 177 19.22 -22.59 4.27
N VAL A 178 18.25 -21.92 4.83
CA VAL A 178 16.81 -22.10 4.57
C VAL A 178 16.17 -20.73 4.60
N PRO A 179 15.08 -20.46 3.89
CA PRO A 179 14.41 -19.15 3.90
C PRO A 179 13.67 -18.87 5.21
N ILE A 180 14.40 -19.03 6.34
CA ILE A 180 13.87 -18.81 7.70
C ILE A 180 13.40 -17.37 7.86
N ALA A 181 14.16 -16.40 7.33
CA ALA A 181 13.81 -14.99 7.43
C ALA A 181 12.45 -14.72 6.78
N LEU A 182 12.18 -15.28 5.60
CA LEU A 182 10.89 -15.15 4.94
C LEU A 182 9.77 -15.87 5.70
N HIS A 183 10.02 -17.09 6.23
CA HIS A 183 9.03 -17.80 7.03
C HIS A 183 8.62 -16.98 8.26
N VAL A 184 9.60 -16.48 9.02
CA VAL A 184 9.34 -15.66 10.20
C VAL A 184 8.60 -14.37 9.81
N ALA A 185 9.08 -13.66 8.78
CA ALA A 185 8.47 -12.44 8.30
C ALA A 185 7.00 -12.66 7.90
N MET A 186 6.71 -13.73 7.15
CA MET A 186 5.36 -14.01 6.66
C MET A 186 4.39 -14.41 7.80
N TRP A 187 4.83 -15.21 8.78
CA TRP A 187 3.97 -15.56 9.91
C TRP A 187 3.73 -14.37 10.85
N VAL A 188 4.77 -13.59 11.14
CA VAL A 188 4.63 -12.36 11.93
C VAL A 188 3.66 -11.40 11.21
N LEU A 189 3.83 -11.23 9.91
CA LEU A 189 2.97 -10.37 9.11
C LEU A 189 1.52 -10.89 9.04
N ALA A 190 1.31 -12.20 8.89
CA ALA A 190 -0.01 -12.82 8.86
C ALA A 190 -0.79 -12.55 10.16
N VAL A 191 -0.14 -12.78 11.32
CA VAL A 191 -0.77 -12.51 12.62
C VAL A 191 -1.03 -11.02 12.81
N ALA A 192 -0.04 -10.17 12.54
CA ALA A 192 -0.18 -8.73 12.71
C ALA A 192 -1.25 -8.12 11.76
N SER A 193 -1.38 -8.67 10.54
CA SER A 193 -2.42 -8.24 9.60
C SER A 193 -3.82 -8.65 10.04
N LEU A 194 -4.00 -9.86 10.60
CA LEU A 194 -5.28 -10.28 11.18
C LEU A 194 -5.68 -9.38 12.36
N VAL A 195 -4.71 -9.05 13.24
CA VAL A 195 -4.93 -8.10 14.33
C VAL A 195 -5.33 -6.73 13.77
N THR A 196 -4.66 -6.26 12.72
CA THR A 196 -4.95 -4.96 12.07
C THR A 196 -6.37 -4.94 11.49
N VAL A 197 -6.84 -6.03 10.87
CA VAL A 197 -8.23 -6.14 10.39
C VAL A 197 -9.21 -5.93 11.55
N GLY A 198 -9.00 -6.62 12.68
CA GLY A 198 -9.84 -6.47 13.88
C GLY A 198 -9.81 -5.04 14.44
N GLN A 199 -8.61 -4.45 14.54
CA GLN A 199 -8.44 -3.08 15.02
C GLN A 199 -9.17 -2.07 14.13
N ARG A 200 -9.04 -2.16 12.79
CA ARG A 200 -9.73 -1.26 11.86
C ARG A 200 -11.24 -1.38 11.93
N LEU A 201 -11.77 -2.60 11.98
CA LEU A 201 -13.21 -2.81 12.17
C LEU A 201 -13.72 -2.23 13.51
N HIS A 202 -12.93 -2.35 14.56
CA HIS A 202 -13.24 -1.73 15.84
C HIS A 202 -13.23 -0.20 15.76
N THR A 203 -12.21 0.40 15.12
CA THR A 203 -12.12 1.86 14.91
C THR A 203 -13.32 2.37 14.11
N VAL A 204 -13.64 1.71 12.98
CA VAL A 204 -14.81 2.05 12.16
C VAL A 204 -16.09 2.01 12.98
N ARG A 205 -16.31 0.94 13.76
CA ARG A 205 -17.49 0.79 14.61
C ARG A 205 -17.59 1.88 15.68
N SER A 206 -16.44 2.35 16.18
CA SER A 206 -16.36 3.37 17.24
C SER A 206 -16.40 4.80 16.70
N SER A 207 -16.41 4.98 15.37
CA SER A 207 -16.49 6.30 14.74
C SER A 207 -17.87 6.93 15.00
N PRO A 208 -17.93 8.26 15.19
CA PRO A 208 -19.20 8.97 15.30
C PRO A 208 -20.09 8.72 14.08
N GLY A 209 -21.36 8.39 14.30
CA GLY A 209 -22.31 8.08 13.22
C GLY A 209 -22.22 6.68 12.63
N ALA A 210 -21.27 5.84 13.07
CA ALA A 210 -21.10 4.49 12.52
C ALA A 210 -22.30 3.55 12.72
N MET A 211 -23.12 3.82 13.72
CA MET A 211 -24.33 3.04 14.05
C MET A 211 -25.61 3.75 13.64
N ASP A 212 -25.52 4.89 12.95
CA ASP A 212 -26.69 5.60 12.45
C ASP A 212 -27.35 4.83 11.30
N ALA A 213 -28.66 4.90 11.20
CA ALA A 213 -29.37 4.26 10.10
C ALA A 213 -28.99 4.93 8.77
N LEU A 214 -28.75 4.12 7.74
CA LEU A 214 -28.59 4.64 6.39
C LEU A 214 -29.94 5.22 5.91
N ALA A 215 -29.90 6.42 5.33
CA ALA A 215 -31.10 6.96 4.68
C ALA A 215 -31.60 5.97 3.61
N PRO A 216 -32.91 5.73 3.51
CA PRO A 216 -33.46 4.87 2.47
C PRO A 216 -33.11 5.44 1.09
N PRO A 217 -32.84 4.57 0.09
CA PRO A 217 -32.57 5.01 -1.26
C PRO A 217 -33.70 5.92 -1.77
N GLY A 218 -33.39 7.16 -2.12
CA GLY A 218 -34.38 8.14 -2.63
C GLY A 218 -34.87 9.18 -1.64
N ALA A 219 -34.33 9.22 -0.41
CA ALA A 219 -34.72 10.26 0.56
C ALA A 219 -34.07 11.63 0.29
N ASP A 220 -33.12 11.74 -0.63
CA ASP A 220 -32.39 12.98 -0.94
C ASP A 220 -33.05 13.86 -2.01
N THR A 221 -34.34 13.71 -2.28
CA THR A 221 -35.05 14.51 -3.29
C THR A 221 -36.15 15.40 -2.72
N ASP A 222 -36.03 15.88 -1.50
CA ASP A 222 -36.76 17.09 -1.10
C ASP A 222 -35.93 18.30 -1.55
N ASP A 223 -36.16 18.73 -2.78
CA ASP A 223 -35.69 19.99 -3.35
C ASP A 223 -36.28 21.15 -2.51
N PRO A 224 -35.45 21.97 -1.83
CA PRO A 224 -35.97 23.09 -1.05
C PRO A 224 -36.63 24.18 -1.88
N ASP A 225 -36.69 24.08 -3.20
CA ASP A 225 -37.18 25.11 -4.11
C ASP A 225 -38.64 24.92 -4.60
N GLU A 226 -39.32 23.80 -4.32
CA GLU A 226 -40.75 23.67 -4.68
C GLU A 226 -41.71 24.52 -3.84
N GLY A 227 -41.26 25.07 -2.72
CA GLY A 227 -42.06 25.92 -1.84
C GLY A 227 -42.21 27.40 -2.26
N LYS A 228 -41.50 27.87 -3.27
CA LYS A 228 -41.52 29.30 -3.67
C LYS A 228 -42.28 29.62 -4.95
N ALA A 229 -42.90 28.63 -5.61
CA ALA A 229 -43.65 28.86 -6.83
C ALA A 229 -45.16 29.02 -6.66
N GLN A 230 -45.68 29.10 -5.41
CA GLN A 230 -47.11 29.30 -5.12
C GLN A 230 -47.36 30.43 -4.11
N GLN A 231 -46.76 31.59 -4.32
CA GLN A 231 -47.23 32.84 -3.71
C GLN A 231 -47.23 34.00 -4.70
#